data_b83746e2f00c96ea4d06cf78ae1a13dc
#
_entry.id   b83746e2f00c96ea4d06cf78ae1a13dc
#
_cell.length_a   1.000
_cell.length_b   1.000
_cell.length_c   1.000
_cell.angle_alpha   90.00
_cell.angle_beta   90.00
_cell.angle_gamma   90.00
#
_symmetry.space_group_name_H-M   'P 1'
#
loop_
_entity.id
_entity.type
_entity.pdbx_description
1 polymer ?
#
loop_
_entity_poly.entity_id
_entity_poly.type
_entity_poly.pdbx_seq_one_letter_code
_entity_poly.pdbx_strand_id
1 'polypeptide(L)'
;TTLIENQMNNFDLFIRAPTLAQVNEDQEFLLTISVQSSTKEEAIVTKLIQINLINNQDWDDDDNDGIIDEHDLCQFGESNWQSSMLNDYDGDGCRDSSEDLDDDNDGYLDDYDLCPTGTIGEILDDDNDGCDDITEDLDLDGDGVLNSEDFCPSGAQYWAGLSEDNDGDGCRDADEDDNDDNDPFLDANDECPSGHSSWQDLYFDHDNDG
;
A
#
# COMPACT_ATOMS: atom_id res chain seq x y z
N THR A 1 -50.83 15.24 -43.61
CA THR A 1 -49.40 15.44 -43.39
C THR A 1 -48.91 14.27 -42.56
N THR A 2 -48.29 13.34 -43.26
CA THR A 2 -47.69 12.17 -42.68
C THR A 2 -46.65 12.55 -41.68
N LEU A 3 -46.81 12.19 -40.41
CA LEU A 3 -45.70 12.23 -39.46
C LEU A 3 -44.63 11.27 -39.98
N ILE A 4 -43.46 11.79 -40.21
CA ILE A 4 -42.32 10.98 -40.59
C ILE A 4 -41.90 10.19 -39.37
N GLU A 5 -42.11 8.92 -39.42
CA GLU A 5 -41.82 7.91 -38.36
C GLU A 5 -40.35 7.68 -38.17
N ASN A 6 -39.48 8.67 -38.10
CA ASN A 6 -38.05 8.40 -37.86
C ASN A 6 -37.23 9.63 -37.40
N GLN A 7 -37.81 10.55 -36.64
CA GLN A 7 -36.96 11.43 -35.85
C GLN A 7 -37.04 11.01 -34.37
N MET A 8 -36.11 10.22 -33.93
CA MET A 8 -35.81 10.07 -32.49
C MET A 8 -35.34 11.42 -31.96
N ASN A 9 -36.24 12.18 -31.38
CA ASN A 9 -35.82 13.27 -30.51
C ASN A 9 -35.48 12.65 -29.16
N ASN A 10 -34.19 12.51 -28.88
CA ASN A 10 -33.74 12.16 -27.56
C ASN A 10 -34.01 13.35 -26.65
N PHE A 11 -34.70 13.13 -25.56
CA PHE A 11 -34.81 14.08 -24.47
C PHE A 11 -34.35 13.40 -23.20
N ASP A 12 -33.54 14.11 -22.43
CA ASP A 12 -33.07 13.63 -21.13
C ASP A 12 -34.11 14.04 -20.08
N LEU A 13 -34.66 13.04 -19.39
CA LEU A 13 -35.59 13.27 -18.28
C LEU A 13 -34.83 13.11 -16.98
N PHE A 14 -34.57 14.20 -16.30
CA PHE A 14 -33.96 14.18 -14.97
C PHE A 14 -35.04 14.01 -13.89
N ILE A 15 -35.08 12.86 -13.25
CA ILE A 15 -35.93 12.62 -12.09
C ILE A 15 -35.06 12.77 -10.84
N ARG A 16 -35.37 13.75 -10.01
CA ARG A 16 -34.74 13.87 -8.71
C ARG A 16 -35.39 12.89 -7.74
N ALA A 17 -34.67 11.84 -7.38
CA ALA A 17 -35.12 10.97 -6.30
C ALA A 17 -35.22 11.76 -4.98
N PRO A 18 -36.19 11.43 -4.12
CA PRO A 18 -36.13 11.91 -2.74
C PRO A 18 -34.83 11.43 -2.09
N THR A 19 -34.30 12.24 -1.17
CA THR A 19 -33.07 11.93 -0.43
C THR A 19 -33.11 10.52 0.15
N LEU A 20 -32.07 9.75 -0.06
CA LEU A 20 -31.89 8.31 0.29
C LEU A 20 -32.32 7.93 1.72
N ALA A 21 -32.35 8.84 2.66
CA ALA A 21 -32.76 8.65 4.05
C ALA A 21 -34.22 8.16 4.27
N GLN A 22 -34.98 7.89 3.22
CA GLN A 22 -36.40 7.53 3.32
C GLN A 22 -36.80 6.24 2.56
N VAL A 23 -35.88 5.53 1.97
CA VAL A 23 -36.20 4.33 1.18
C VAL A 23 -35.57 3.11 1.83
N ASN A 24 -36.27 2.52 2.79
CA ASN A 24 -35.83 1.30 3.49
C ASN A 24 -36.19 -0.01 2.78
N GLU A 25 -36.85 0.05 1.65
CA GLU A 25 -37.31 -1.16 0.89
C GLU A 25 -37.41 -0.80 -0.59
N ASP A 26 -37.29 -1.78 -1.45
CA ASP A 26 -37.52 -1.63 -2.89
C ASP A 26 -38.90 -1.05 -3.17
N GLN A 27 -38.97 0.05 -3.88
CA GLN A 27 -40.23 0.72 -4.21
C GLN A 27 -40.45 0.76 -5.70
N GLU A 28 -41.66 0.27 -6.11
CA GLU A 28 -42.11 0.41 -7.48
C GLU A 28 -42.90 1.73 -7.66
N PHE A 29 -42.48 2.52 -8.62
CA PHE A 29 -43.16 3.76 -8.98
C PHE A 29 -43.68 3.66 -10.41
N LEU A 30 -44.96 4.06 -10.57
CA LEU A 30 -45.58 4.19 -11.87
C LEU A 30 -45.47 5.63 -12.33
N LEU A 31 -44.58 5.90 -13.28
CA LEU A 31 -44.47 7.21 -13.88
C LEU A 31 -45.33 7.30 -15.15
N THR A 32 -46.29 8.19 -15.16
CA THR A 32 -47.11 8.48 -16.34
C THR A 32 -46.53 9.69 -17.08
N ILE A 33 -45.97 9.45 -18.24
CA ILE A 33 -45.51 10.55 -19.12
C ILE A 33 -46.57 10.80 -20.16
N SER A 34 -47.13 12.02 -20.16
CA SER A 34 -48.08 12.49 -21.18
C SER A 34 -47.42 13.54 -22.04
N VAL A 35 -47.32 13.29 -23.33
CA VAL A 35 -46.80 14.22 -24.31
C VAL A 35 -47.95 14.77 -25.14
N GLN A 36 -48.18 16.06 -25.05
CA GLN A 36 -49.20 16.75 -25.87
C GLN A 36 -48.54 17.48 -27.01
N SER A 37 -49.02 17.29 -28.20
CA SER A 37 -48.57 18.09 -29.37
C SER A 37 -49.12 19.50 -29.30
N SER A 38 -48.23 20.50 -29.42
CA SER A 38 -48.62 21.89 -29.43
C SER A 38 -49.42 22.32 -30.68
N THR A 39 -49.54 21.45 -31.70
CA THR A 39 -50.16 21.77 -32.95
C THR A 39 -51.49 21.03 -33.20
N LYS A 40 -51.87 20.07 -32.36
CA LYS A 40 -53.13 19.35 -32.43
C LYS A 40 -53.65 19.02 -31.03
N GLU A 41 -54.79 19.59 -30.68
CA GLU A 41 -55.42 19.41 -29.36
C GLU A 41 -55.83 17.95 -29.01
N GLU A 42 -55.83 17.03 -29.98
CA GLU A 42 -56.33 15.65 -29.82
C GLU A 42 -55.24 14.57 -29.75
N ALA A 43 -53.95 14.92 -29.80
CA ALA A 43 -52.90 13.92 -29.78
C ALA A 43 -52.17 13.89 -28.44
N ILE A 44 -52.78 13.31 -27.45
CA ILE A 44 -52.13 12.96 -26.20
C ILE A 44 -51.64 11.52 -26.33
N VAL A 45 -50.32 11.32 -26.35
CA VAL A 45 -49.73 9.97 -26.21
C VAL A 45 -49.32 9.82 -24.75
N THR A 46 -50.04 8.97 -24.08
CA THR A 46 -49.72 8.60 -22.69
C THR A 46 -49.01 7.24 -22.71
N LYS A 47 -47.77 7.21 -22.21
CA LYS A 47 -47.04 5.96 -22.01
C LYS A 47 -46.80 5.77 -20.53
N LEU A 48 -47.25 4.60 -20.05
CA LEU A 48 -46.90 4.15 -18.72
C LEU A 48 -45.46 3.62 -18.75
N ILE A 49 -44.62 4.14 -17.92
CA ILE A 49 -43.24 3.64 -17.71
C ILE A 49 -43.19 3.17 -16.28
N GLN A 50 -42.99 1.88 -16.12
CA GLN A 50 -42.71 1.31 -14.81
C GLN A 50 -41.23 1.60 -14.50
N ILE A 51 -40.96 2.32 -13.43
CA ILE A 51 -39.64 2.56 -12.90
C ILE A 51 -39.56 1.75 -11.62
N ASN A 52 -38.74 0.74 -11.64
CA ASN A 52 -38.34 0.05 -10.45
C ASN A 52 -37.14 0.85 -9.87
N LEU A 53 -37.38 1.56 -8.81
CA LEU A 53 -36.26 2.01 -7.97
C LEU A 53 -35.83 0.78 -7.19
N ILE A 54 -34.84 0.11 -7.69
CA ILE A 54 -34.11 -0.87 -6.91
C ILE A 54 -33.39 -0.05 -5.85
N ASN A 55 -33.69 -0.32 -4.60
CA ASN A 55 -32.78 0.10 -3.54
C ASN A 55 -31.50 -0.70 -3.76
N ASN A 56 -30.57 -0.12 -4.47
CA ASN A 56 -29.26 -0.72 -4.71
C ASN A 56 -28.39 -0.46 -3.47
N GLN A 57 -28.98 -0.73 -2.29
CA GLN A 57 -28.25 -0.95 -1.05
C GLN A 57 -27.67 -2.37 -1.03
N ASP A 58 -27.25 -2.89 -2.20
CA ASP A 58 -26.18 -3.86 -2.32
C ASP A 58 -24.80 -3.16 -2.38
N TRP A 59 -24.77 -1.90 -2.05
CA TRP A 59 -23.57 -1.21 -1.61
C TRP A 59 -23.70 -1.18 -0.08
N ASP A 60 -23.55 -2.35 0.50
CA ASP A 60 -23.26 -2.49 1.91
C ASP A 60 -21.93 -1.78 2.12
N ASP A 61 -21.97 -0.60 2.65
CA ASP A 61 -20.88 0.27 3.08
C ASP A 61 -21.40 0.86 4.39
N ASP A 62 -21.29 0.06 5.45
CA ASP A 62 -22.00 0.26 6.71
C ASP A 62 -21.49 1.49 7.48
N ASP A 63 -20.24 1.89 7.30
CA ASP A 63 -19.64 3.07 7.92
C ASP A 63 -19.50 4.27 6.99
N ASN A 64 -19.76 4.06 5.69
CA ASN A 64 -19.75 5.09 4.65
C ASN A 64 -18.38 5.74 4.42
N ASP A 65 -17.34 4.95 4.41
CA ASP A 65 -15.99 5.38 4.09
C ASP A 65 -15.68 5.33 2.57
N GLY A 66 -16.53 4.67 1.78
CA GLY A 66 -16.45 4.54 0.33
C GLY A 66 -15.94 3.21 -0.15
N ILE A 67 -15.57 2.31 0.74
CA ILE A 67 -15.27 0.90 0.47
C ILE A 67 -16.51 0.08 0.82
N ILE A 68 -16.87 -0.89 -0.01
CA ILE A 68 -18.03 -1.74 0.23
C ILE A 68 -17.67 -2.86 1.20
N ASP A 69 -18.59 -3.29 2.06
CA ASP A 69 -18.40 -4.32 3.09
C ASP A 69 -17.69 -5.59 2.61
N GLU A 70 -17.89 -5.99 1.34
CA GLU A 70 -17.24 -7.17 0.75
C GLU A 70 -15.72 -7.00 0.61
N HIS A 71 -15.25 -5.76 0.54
CA HIS A 71 -13.85 -5.39 0.34
C HIS A 71 -13.28 -4.59 1.50
N ASP A 72 -14.07 -4.37 2.52
CA ASP A 72 -13.77 -3.59 3.69
C ASP A 72 -13.46 -4.50 4.88
N LEU A 73 -12.25 -4.42 5.39
CA LEU A 73 -11.81 -5.15 6.57
C LEU A 73 -12.34 -4.52 7.86
N CYS A 74 -12.70 -3.23 7.80
CA CYS A 74 -13.23 -2.46 8.92
C CYS A 74 -14.70 -2.03 8.72
N GLN A 75 -15.57 -2.92 8.23
CA GLN A 75 -16.99 -2.69 7.85
C GLN A 75 -17.83 -1.85 8.79
N PHE A 76 -17.48 -1.77 10.07
CA PHE A 76 -18.17 -0.99 11.10
C PHE A 76 -17.22 -0.01 11.77
N GLY A 77 -16.25 0.45 11.00
CA GLY A 77 -15.18 1.30 11.47
C GLY A 77 -15.60 2.74 11.77
N GLU A 78 -14.64 3.64 11.68
CA GLU A 78 -14.90 5.07 11.84
C GLU A 78 -15.73 5.58 10.66
N SER A 79 -16.77 6.33 10.94
CA SER A 79 -17.62 6.96 9.94
C SER A 79 -17.27 8.43 9.71
N ASN A 80 -17.70 9.00 8.59
CA ASN A 80 -17.50 10.38 8.17
C ASN A 80 -16.09 10.73 7.67
N TRP A 81 -15.41 9.77 7.12
CA TRP A 81 -14.19 9.94 6.35
C TRP A 81 -14.37 9.31 4.96
N GLN A 82 -13.38 9.36 4.14
CA GLN A 82 -13.43 8.79 2.81
C GLN A 82 -12.08 8.14 2.54
N SER A 83 -12.08 6.86 2.19
CA SER A 83 -10.87 6.12 1.83
C SER A 83 -10.10 6.80 0.70
N SER A 84 -8.82 6.88 0.88
CA SER A 84 -7.85 7.37 -0.09
C SER A 84 -6.43 7.00 0.34
N MET A 85 -5.47 6.93 -0.59
CA MET A 85 -4.05 6.66 -0.32
C MET A 85 -3.35 7.58 0.72
N LEU A 86 -4.06 8.51 1.33
CA LEU A 86 -3.51 9.40 2.36
C LEU A 86 -3.96 9.03 3.77
N ASN A 87 -4.90 8.12 3.90
CA ASN A 87 -5.58 7.78 5.15
C ASN A 87 -6.11 6.35 5.20
N ASP A 88 -5.85 5.59 4.16
CA ASP A 88 -6.13 4.18 3.91
C ASP A 88 -5.20 3.81 2.76
N TYR A 89 -3.97 3.45 3.12
CA TYR A 89 -2.87 3.38 2.16
C TYR A 89 -3.02 2.19 1.20
N ASP A 90 -3.42 1.06 1.73
CA ASP A 90 -3.63 -0.17 0.97
C ASP A 90 -5.04 -0.31 0.36
N GLY A 91 -5.99 0.51 0.82
CA GLY A 91 -7.35 0.57 0.30
C GLY A 91 -8.26 -0.53 0.81
N ASP A 92 -8.04 -1.01 2.03
CA ASP A 92 -8.79 -2.11 2.64
C ASP A 92 -10.01 -1.66 3.47
N GLY A 93 -10.22 -0.33 3.62
CA GLY A 93 -11.33 0.25 4.36
C GLY A 93 -11.03 0.53 5.84
N CYS A 94 -9.85 0.20 6.32
CA CYS A 94 -9.39 0.58 7.64
C CYS A 94 -8.63 1.91 7.57
N ARG A 95 -8.80 2.75 8.56
CA ARG A 95 -8.14 4.04 8.59
C ARG A 95 -6.78 3.97 9.26
N ASP A 96 -5.68 4.28 8.53
CA ASP A 96 -4.28 4.21 8.97
C ASP A 96 -4.03 4.83 10.36
N SER A 97 -4.68 5.95 10.66
CA SER A 97 -4.40 6.68 11.90
C SER A 97 -5.05 6.11 13.16
N SER A 98 -5.96 5.13 13.02
CA SER A 98 -6.82 4.72 14.14
C SER A 98 -7.34 3.29 14.12
N GLU A 99 -7.54 2.71 12.98
CA GLU A 99 -8.20 1.40 12.84
C GLU A 99 -7.27 0.37 12.23
N ASP A 100 -6.41 0.79 11.32
CA ASP A 100 -5.40 -0.05 10.74
C ASP A 100 -4.19 -0.21 11.68
N LEU A 101 -3.61 -1.36 11.67
CA LEU A 101 -2.41 -1.71 12.44
C LEU A 101 -1.30 -2.23 11.54
N ASP A 102 -1.57 -2.32 10.22
CA ASP A 102 -0.69 -2.84 9.17
C ASP A 102 -1.06 -2.10 7.89
N ASP A 103 -0.63 -0.81 7.83
CA ASP A 103 -1.09 0.20 6.85
C ASP A 103 -0.88 -0.19 5.38
N ASP A 104 0.01 -1.14 5.07
CA ASP A 104 0.25 -1.63 3.72
C ASP A 104 -0.07 -3.12 3.51
N ASN A 105 -0.57 -3.79 4.56
CA ASN A 105 -0.97 -5.20 4.53
C ASN A 105 0.12 -6.16 4.04
N ASP A 106 1.37 -5.88 4.39
CA ASP A 106 2.51 -6.73 4.06
C ASP A 106 2.70 -7.91 5.03
N GLY A 107 2.03 -7.84 6.19
CA GLY A 107 2.01 -8.85 7.24
C GLY A 107 2.83 -8.48 8.47
N TYR A 108 3.47 -7.32 8.46
CA TYR A 108 4.10 -6.71 9.63
C TYR A 108 3.17 -5.62 10.18
N LEU A 109 3.13 -5.49 11.50
CA LEU A 109 2.36 -4.41 12.12
C LEU A 109 3.20 -3.14 12.18
N ASP A 110 2.60 -1.97 11.98
CA ASP A 110 3.27 -0.66 11.95
C ASP A 110 4.24 -0.39 13.10
N ASP A 111 3.91 -0.90 14.29
CA ASP A 111 4.76 -0.75 15.49
C ASP A 111 6.07 -1.57 15.40
N TYR A 112 6.17 -2.51 14.47
CA TYR A 112 7.30 -3.43 14.26
C TYR A 112 7.83 -3.39 12.83
N ASP A 113 7.28 -2.53 12.02
CA ASP A 113 7.60 -2.32 10.62
C ASP A 113 8.41 -1.03 10.45
N LEU A 114 9.55 -1.13 9.77
CA LEU A 114 10.35 0.04 9.42
C LEU A 114 9.82 0.78 8.18
N CYS A 115 8.96 0.11 7.39
CA CYS A 115 8.34 0.64 6.18
C CYS A 115 6.79 0.61 6.21
N PRO A 116 6.10 1.14 7.22
CA PRO A 116 4.66 0.94 7.47
C PRO A 116 3.72 1.43 6.35
N THR A 117 4.22 2.05 5.34
CA THR A 117 3.51 2.46 4.12
C THR A 117 4.40 2.15 2.91
N GLY A 118 4.93 0.96 2.90
CA GLY A 118 5.84 0.43 1.91
C GLY A 118 5.15 -0.25 0.73
N THR A 119 5.65 -1.41 0.37
CA THR A 119 5.11 -2.25 -0.71
C THR A 119 3.86 -2.95 -0.23
N ILE A 120 2.72 -2.67 -0.87
CA ILE A 120 1.43 -3.26 -0.50
C ILE A 120 1.40 -4.76 -0.75
N GLY A 121 1.05 -5.55 0.27
CA GLY A 121 0.86 -6.99 0.22
C GLY A 121 2.13 -7.79 0.45
N GLU A 122 2.16 -9.05 -0.01
CA GLU A 122 3.29 -9.97 0.25
C GLU A 122 4.62 -9.43 -0.28
N ILE A 123 5.61 -9.29 0.59
CA ILE A 123 6.97 -8.81 0.32
C ILE A 123 8.00 -9.93 0.41
N LEU A 124 9.21 -9.65 -0.06
CA LEU A 124 10.43 -10.40 0.28
C LEU A 124 11.16 -9.60 1.33
N ASP A 125 11.41 -10.19 2.46
CA ASP A 125 11.96 -9.54 3.63
C ASP A 125 12.82 -10.56 4.40
N ASP A 126 14.13 -10.49 4.17
CA ASP A 126 15.07 -11.49 4.67
C ASP A 126 15.40 -11.25 6.15
N ASP A 127 15.45 -10.00 6.62
CA ASP A 127 15.79 -9.65 8.00
C ASP A 127 14.58 -9.43 8.91
N ASN A 128 13.37 -9.43 8.34
CA ASN A 128 12.09 -9.32 9.02
C ASN A 128 11.87 -7.95 9.69
N ASP A 129 12.23 -6.89 8.98
CA ASP A 129 12.04 -5.51 9.41
C ASP A 129 10.78 -4.84 8.81
N GLY A 130 10.08 -5.51 7.86
CA GLY A 130 8.88 -5.03 7.20
C GLY A 130 9.14 -4.25 5.90
N CYS A 131 10.39 -4.15 5.45
CA CYS A 131 10.71 -3.51 4.19
C CYS A 131 10.94 -4.54 3.07
N ASP A 132 10.45 -4.30 1.86
CA ASP A 132 10.67 -5.20 0.72
C ASP A 132 12.10 -5.10 0.20
N ASP A 133 12.88 -6.18 0.29
CA ASP A 133 14.27 -6.32 -0.14
C ASP A 133 14.55 -5.78 -1.55
N ILE A 134 13.54 -5.78 -2.43
CA ILE A 134 13.72 -5.43 -3.83
C ILE A 134 13.57 -3.95 -4.09
N THR A 135 12.66 -3.29 -3.36
CA THR A 135 12.19 -1.95 -3.74
C THR A 135 12.49 -0.87 -2.73
N GLU A 136 12.57 -1.18 -1.45
CA GLU A 136 12.61 -0.15 -0.41
C GLU A 136 13.60 -0.40 0.72
N ASP A 137 14.02 -1.65 0.93
CA ASP A 137 14.99 -1.95 1.96
C ASP A 137 16.39 -1.42 1.61
N LEU A 138 16.96 -0.68 2.55
CA LEU A 138 18.27 -0.05 2.43
C LEU A 138 19.36 -0.78 3.23
N ASP A 139 18.99 -1.82 4.00
CA ASP A 139 19.87 -2.59 4.89
C ASP A 139 19.35 -4.04 4.98
N LEU A 140 19.54 -4.78 3.87
CA LEU A 140 18.93 -6.09 3.56
C LEU A 140 19.11 -7.18 4.61
N ASP A 141 20.13 -7.12 5.44
CA ASP A 141 20.40 -8.12 6.46
C ASP A 141 20.28 -7.58 7.89
N GLY A 142 19.91 -6.29 8.00
CA GLY A 142 19.59 -5.65 9.27
C GLY A 142 20.79 -5.54 10.23
N ASP A 143 22.00 -5.45 9.71
CA ASP A 143 23.22 -5.36 10.51
C ASP A 143 23.57 -3.94 10.96
N GLY A 144 22.93 -2.95 10.34
CA GLY A 144 23.09 -1.52 10.62
C GLY A 144 24.06 -0.80 9.68
N VAL A 145 24.55 -1.49 8.64
CA VAL A 145 25.34 -0.90 7.54
C VAL A 145 24.45 -0.89 6.28
N LEU A 146 24.31 0.28 5.68
CA LEU A 146 23.43 0.40 4.50
C LEU A 146 24.00 -0.39 3.31
N ASN A 147 23.15 -1.04 2.52
CA ASN A 147 23.50 -1.80 1.30
C ASN A 147 24.54 -1.11 0.39
N SER A 148 24.54 0.22 0.36
CA SER A 148 25.45 1.00 -0.49
C SER A 148 26.87 1.16 0.08
N GLU A 149 27.05 0.88 1.35
CA GLU A 149 28.30 1.01 2.13
C GLU A 149 28.78 -0.33 2.66
N ASP A 150 27.91 -1.35 2.55
CA ASP A 150 28.09 -2.71 3.01
C ASP A 150 28.75 -3.59 1.94
N PHE A 151 29.81 -4.31 2.34
CA PHE A 151 30.49 -5.28 1.48
C PHE A 151 29.81 -6.67 1.49
N CYS A 152 28.96 -6.94 2.48
CA CYS A 152 28.21 -8.17 2.65
C CYS A 152 26.70 -7.96 2.73
N PRO A 153 26.03 -7.22 1.81
CA PRO A 153 24.66 -6.70 1.97
C PRO A 153 23.55 -7.74 2.04
N SER A 154 23.83 -9.00 2.10
CA SER A 154 22.92 -10.12 2.34
C SER A 154 23.62 -11.12 3.23
N GLY A 155 24.34 -10.63 4.19
CA GLY A 155 25.20 -11.37 5.08
C GLY A 155 24.46 -12.05 6.23
N ALA A 156 25.14 -12.15 7.37
CA ALA A 156 24.57 -12.74 8.57
C ALA A 156 23.64 -11.74 9.27
N GLN A 157 22.44 -12.18 9.55
CA GLN A 157 21.42 -11.39 10.22
C GLN A 157 21.58 -11.39 11.74
N TYR A 158 20.92 -10.42 12.41
CA TYR A 158 20.76 -10.37 13.87
C TYR A 158 22.06 -10.21 14.68
N TRP A 159 23.07 -9.61 14.10
CA TRP A 159 24.23 -9.14 14.83
C TRP A 159 24.25 -7.61 14.83
N ALA A 160 24.94 -7.00 15.72
CA ALA A 160 24.98 -5.54 15.78
C ALA A 160 26.26 -5.02 16.42
N GLY A 161 26.89 -4.16 15.68
CA GLY A 161 27.88 -3.23 16.16
C GLY A 161 29.33 -3.72 16.11
N LEU A 162 30.23 -2.73 16.18
CA LEU A 162 31.69 -2.78 16.09
C LEU A 162 32.44 -3.83 16.95
N SER A 163 31.73 -4.72 17.62
CA SER A 163 32.33 -5.84 18.39
C SER A 163 32.37 -7.13 17.59
N GLU A 164 31.67 -7.18 16.47
CA GLU A 164 31.58 -8.32 15.57
C GLU A 164 31.91 -7.96 14.13
N ASP A 165 32.23 -6.68 13.88
CA ASP A 165 32.70 -6.05 12.66
C ASP A 165 33.71 -4.97 13.05
N ASN A 166 34.98 -5.30 12.95
CA ASN A 166 36.05 -4.48 13.51
C ASN A 166 36.35 -3.24 12.67
N ASP A 167 36.21 -3.33 11.38
CA ASP A 167 36.52 -2.22 10.46
C ASP A 167 35.27 -1.47 9.99
N GLY A 168 34.08 -2.00 10.25
CA GLY A 168 32.79 -1.35 9.96
C GLY A 168 32.38 -1.42 8.51
N ASP A 169 32.73 -2.51 7.82
CA ASP A 169 32.43 -2.67 6.41
C ASP A 169 31.13 -3.48 6.12
N GLY A 170 30.44 -3.96 7.18
CA GLY A 170 29.18 -4.70 7.10
C GLY A 170 29.35 -6.21 6.97
N CYS A 171 30.60 -6.71 6.98
CA CYS A 171 30.86 -8.14 7.05
C CYS A 171 31.21 -8.54 8.48
N ARG A 172 30.63 -9.64 8.96
CA ARG A 172 30.90 -10.12 10.31
C ARG A 172 32.23 -10.85 10.40
N ASP A 173 33.17 -10.40 11.27
CA ASP A 173 34.51 -10.96 11.49
C ASP A 173 34.53 -12.49 11.66
N ALA A 174 33.49 -13.07 12.24
CA ALA A 174 33.51 -14.45 12.66
C ALA A 174 33.41 -15.46 11.50
N ASP A 175 32.78 -15.11 10.39
CA ASP A 175 32.46 -16.06 9.32
C ASP A 175 32.23 -15.45 7.92
N GLU A 176 32.21 -14.14 7.77
CA GLU A 176 31.96 -13.45 6.50
C GLU A 176 33.13 -12.64 6.03
N ASP A 177 33.89 -12.09 6.95
CA ASP A 177 35.09 -11.33 6.64
C ASP A 177 36.33 -12.23 6.67
N ASP A 178 37.17 -12.11 5.68
CA ASP A 178 38.48 -12.78 5.58
C ASP A 178 39.63 -11.81 5.96
N ASN A 179 39.31 -10.55 6.36
CA ASN A 179 40.26 -9.48 6.63
C ASN A 179 39.68 -8.44 7.59
N ASP A 180 39.48 -8.85 8.85
CA ASP A 180 38.74 -8.16 9.93
C ASP A 180 39.14 -6.68 10.17
N ASP A 181 40.25 -6.21 9.66
CA ASP A 181 40.68 -4.82 9.85
C ASP A 181 40.99 -4.04 8.55
N ASN A 182 40.68 -4.69 7.40
CA ASN A 182 40.86 -4.14 6.05
C ASN A 182 42.29 -3.59 5.80
N ASP A 183 43.29 -4.26 6.41
CA ASP A 183 44.68 -3.99 6.09
C ASP A 183 45.12 -4.73 4.80
N PRO A 184 46.39 -4.66 4.34
CA PRO A 184 46.84 -5.42 3.17
C PRO A 184 46.97 -6.94 3.33
N PHE A 185 46.77 -7.50 4.50
CA PHE A 185 46.90 -8.91 4.81
C PHE A 185 45.50 -9.53 5.11
N LEU A 186 45.30 -10.77 4.72
CA LEU A 186 44.12 -11.53 5.15
C LEU A 186 44.41 -12.15 6.51
N ASP A 187 43.41 -12.35 7.34
CA ASP A 187 43.47 -12.91 8.69
C ASP A 187 44.31 -14.17 8.81
N ALA A 188 44.23 -15.05 7.80
CA ALA A 188 45.00 -16.29 7.75
C ALA A 188 46.56 -16.07 7.66
N ASN A 189 46.98 -14.86 7.31
CA ASN A 189 48.38 -14.50 7.10
C ASN A 189 48.77 -13.27 7.93
N ASP A 190 47.89 -12.85 8.79
CA ASP A 190 48.04 -11.69 9.67
C ASP A 190 48.26 -12.13 11.13
N GLU A 191 49.28 -11.57 11.81
CA GLU A 191 49.52 -11.81 13.24
C GLU A 191 48.56 -10.99 14.14
N CYS A 192 47.90 -9.95 13.58
CA CYS A 192 46.97 -9.07 14.27
C CYS A 192 45.65 -8.89 13.52
N PRO A 193 44.85 -9.97 13.23
CA PRO A 193 43.69 -9.93 12.34
C PRO A 193 42.63 -8.88 12.64
N SER A 194 42.51 -8.43 13.86
CA SER A 194 41.65 -7.34 14.28
C SER A 194 42.45 -6.14 14.73
N GLY A 195 43.47 -5.80 13.95
CA GLY A 195 44.40 -4.69 14.23
C GLY A 195 43.71 -3.34 14.18
N HIS A 196 44.32 -2.37 13.53
CA HIS A 196 43.73 -1.05 13.37
C HIS A 196 43.53 -0.75 11.88
N SER A 197 42.29 -0.65 11.43
CA SER A 197 41.88 -0.41 10.03
C SER A 197 42.62 0.77 9.31
N SER A 198 43.32 1.61 10.03
CA SER A 198 44.13 2.69 9.46
C SER A 198 45.58 2.29 9.13
N TRP A 199 46.00 1.08 9.37
CA TRP A 199 47.36 0.62 9.07
C TRP A 199 47.52 0.20 7.60
N GLN A 200 46.89 0.88 6.71
CA GLN A 200 47.02 0.70 5.25
C GLN A 200 48.42 1.10 4.71
N ASP A 201 49.35 1.51 5.56
CA ASP A 201 50.63 2.02 5.13
C ASP A 201 51.75 1.07 5.60
N LEU A 202 52.32 0.29 4.68
CA LEU A 202 53.55 -0.48 4.81
C LEU A 202 54.72 0.23 5.54
N TYR A 203 54.49 1.46 5.91
CA TYR A 203 55.45 2.29 6.63
C TYR A 203 55.36 2.13 8.15
N PHE A 204 54.22 1.68 8.66
CA PHE A 204 54.01 1.47 10.10
C PHE A 204 54.10 0.01 10.51
N ASP A 205 53.85 -0.92 9.57
CA ASP A 205 54.10 -2.34 9.70
C ASP A 205 55.57 -2.62 9.31
N HIS A 206 56.45 -2.65 10.32
CA HIS A 206 57.92 -2.68 10.12
C HIS A 206 58.45 -4.05 9.70
N ASP A 207 57.77 -5.10 10.01
CA ASP A 207 58.13 -6.52 9.76
C ASP A 207 57.21 -7.18 8.71
N ASN A 208 56.17 -6.52 8.26
CA ASN A 208 55.18 -7.02 7.29
C ASN A 208 54.44 -8.27 7.76
N ASP A 209 53.97 -8.24 9.00
CA ASP A 209 53.22 -9.33 9.61
C ASP A 209 51.74 -8.99 9.91
N GLY A 210 51.26 -7.78 9.52
CA GLY A 210 49.86 -7.32 9.67
C GLY A 210 49.53 -6.56 10.96
#